data_2627e462575ef9cdfab6f0c0e3f90ab7
#
_entry.id   2627e462575ef9cdfab6f0c0e3f90ab7
#
_cell.length_a   1.000
_cell.length_b   1.000
_cell.length_c   1.000
_cell.angle_alpha   90.00
_cell.angle_beta   90.00
_cell.angle_gamma   90.00
#
_symmetry.space_group_name_H-M   'P 1'
#
loop_
_entity.id
_entity.type
_entity.pdbx_description
1 polymer ?
#
loop_
_entity_poly.entity_id
_entity_poly.type
_entity_poly.pdbx_seq_one_letter_code
_entity_poly.pdbx_strand_id
1 'polypeptide(L)'
;MRRALRAVEQADAALDSVALDLEGRRKRRHVVETRKGETILVDLEVAPALRNGHGLVLEDGTVIRIEALVEPVLDITAPDLVRIAWHLGNRHLPTEIRPGALRIRADHVIAGMLAGLGAEIHACEAVFEPEGGAYGHNHHSHD
;
A
#
# COMPACT_ATOMS: atom_id res chain seq x y z
N MET A 1 -12.24 23.67 0.40
CA MET A 1 -11.39 22.47 0.57
C MET A 1 -10.47 22.35 -0.64
N ARG A 2 -9.17 22.32 -0.39
CA ARG A 2 -8.21 22.13 -1.47
C ARG A 2 -8.27 20.69 -1.98
N ARG A 3 -7.93 20.50 -3.25
CA ARG A 3 -7.97 19.18 -3.88
C ARG A 3 -6.57 18.73 -4.28
N ALA A 4 -6.28 17.46 -4.06
CA ALA A 4 -5.07 16.82 -4.55
C ALA A 4 -5.40 16.13 -5.87
N LEU A 5 -4.72 16.53 -6.94
CA LEU A 5 -5.05 16.11 -8.31
C LEU A 5 -4.06 15.12 -8.89
N ARG A 6 -2.86 14.99 -8.32
CA ARG A 6 -1.86 14.05 -8.80
C ARG A 6 -0.92 13.63 -7.68
N ALA A 7 -0.18 12.58 -7.93
CA ALA A 7 0.79 12.03 -6.98
C ALA A 7 2.19 12.15 -7.54
N VAL A 8 3.18 12.26 -6.64
CA VAL A 8 4.61 12.28 -7.00
C VAL A 8 5.34 11.30 -6.10
N GLU A 9 6.51 10.86 -6.55
CA GLU A 9 7.27 9.83 -5.83
C GLU A 9 8.14 10.39 -4.71
N GLN A 10 8.34 11.70 -4.66
CA GLN A 10 9.15 12.31 -3.61
C GLN A 10 8.44 13.53 -3.07
N ALA A 11 8.50 13.70 -1.75
CA ALA A 11 7.83 14.80 -1.08
C ALA A 11 8.69 15.34 0.08
N ASP A 12 10.01 15.41 -0.13
CA ASP A 12 10.96 15.73 0.95
C ASP A 12 10.78 17.14 1.48
N ALA A 13 10.33 18.07 0.64
CA ALA A 13 10.15 19.46 1.03
C ALA A 13 8.75 19.75 1.56
N ALA A 14 7.90 18.75 1.72
CA ALA A 14 6.52 18.94 2.18
C ALA A 14 6.51 19.43 3.63
N LEU A 15 5.65 20.40 3.93
CA LEU A 15 5.51 20.97 5.27
C LEU A 15 4.37 20.34 6.06
N ASP A 16 3.60 19.47 5.44
CA ASP A 16 2.50 18.76 6.07
C ASP A 16 2.45 17.33 5.52
N SER A 17 1.73 16.46 6.20
CA SER A 17 1.65 15.05 5.81
C SER A 17 0.27 14.50 6.15
N VAL A 18 -0.04 13.32 5.57
CA VAL A 18 -1.25 12.58 5.88
C VAL A 18 -0.89 11.11 6.11
N ALA A 19 -1.43 10.52 7.17
CA ALA A 19 -1.16 9.14 7.53
C ALA A 19 -2.27 8.24 6.97
N LEU A 20 -1.90 7.25 6.17
CA LEU A 20 -2.85 6.37 5.51
C LEU A 20 -2.39 4.92 5.58
N ASP A 21 -3.34 4.01 5.79
CA ASP A 21 -3.10 2.57 5.63
C ASP A 21 -3.12 2.21 4.14
N LEU A 22 -2.95 0.92 3.82
CA LEU A 22 -2.92 0.50 2.42
C LEU A 22 -4.22 0.88 1.69
N GLU A 23 -5.36 0.65 2.32
CA GLU A 23 -6.65 0.95 1.69
C GLU A 23 -6.75 2.43 1.37
N GLY A 24 -6.38 3.29 2.31
CA GLY A 24 -6.40 4.75 2.08
C GLY A 24 -5.42 5.16 0.99
N ARG A 25 -4.24 4.52 0.93
CA ARG A 25 -3.22 4.83 -0.08
C ARG A 25 -3.62 4.40 -1.49
N ARG A 26 -4.65 3.56 -1.62
CA ARG A 26 -5.13 3.06 -2.91
C ARG A 26 -6.37 3.76 -3.42
N LYS A 27 -7.03 4.55 -2.59
CA LYS A 27 -8.27 5.22 -2.99
C LYS A 27 -7.98 6.34 -3.99
N ARG A 28 -8.73 6.35 -5.07
CA ARG A 28 -8.63 7.38 -6.09
C ARG A 28 -9.28 8.69 -5.61
N ARG A 29 -10.37 8.59 -4.86
CA ARG A 29 -11.13 9.76 -4.43
C ARG A 29 -11.64 9.57 -3.02
N HIS A 30 -11.19 10.41 -2.10
CA HIS A 30 -11.67 10.42 -0.71
C HIS A 30 -11.20 11.68 0.01
N VAL A 31 -11.84 11.95 1.13
CA VAL A 31 -11.48 13.09 1.98
C VAL A 31 -10.50 12.60 3.04
N VAL A 32 -9.41 13.35 3.24
CA VAL A 32 -8.40 13.03 4.24
C VAL A 32 -8.13 14.26 5.10
N GLU A 33 -7.62 14.04 6.31
CA GLU A 33 -7.19 15.11 7.19
C GLU A 33 -5.68 15.03 7.40
N THR A 34 -4.98 16.14 7.20
CA THR A 34 -3.54 16.17 7.36
C THR A 34 -3.16 16.27 8.84
N ARG A 35 -1.87 16.07 9.13
CA ARG A 35 -1.34 16.17 10.49
C ARG A 35 -1.58 17.57 11.08
N LYS A 36 -1.59 18.60 10.24
CA LYS A 36 -1.84 19.98 10.70
C LYS A 36 -3.32 20.30 10.79
N GLY A 37 -4.19 19.36 10.46
CA GLY A 37 -5.64 19.51 10.63
C GLY A 37 -6.37 20.04 9.43
N GLU A 38 -5.74 20.13 8.27
CA GLU A 38 -6.42 20.56 7.06
C GLU A 38 -7.18 19.39 6.43
N THR A 39 -8.42 19.63 6.02
CA THR A 39 -9.22 18.65 5.30
C THR A 39 -9.00 18.84 3.80
N ILE A 40 -8.65 17.77 3.10
CA ILE A 40 -8.30 17.81 1.68
C ILE A 40 -9.11 16.75 0.95
N LEU A 41 -9.58 17.07 -0.26
CA LEU A 41 -10.19 16.08 -1.15
C LEU A 41 -9.09 15.51 -2.07
N VAL A 42 -8.80 14.24 -1.90
CA VAL A 42 -7.99 13.50 -2.88
C VAL A 42 -8.90 13.18 -4.06
N ASP A 43 -8.50 13.57 -5.27
CA ASP A 43 -9.32 13.40 -6.46
C ASP A 43 -8.40 13.15 -7.65
N LEU A 44 -7.90 11.91 -7.73
CA LEU A 44 -6.93 11.52 -8.75
C LEU A 44 -7.64 10.94 -9.97
N GLU A 45 -7.00 11.02 -11.13
CA GLU A 45 -7.60 10.48 -12.36
C GLU A 45 -7.68 8.96 -12.35
N VAL A 46 -6.67 8.32 -11.74
CA VAL A 46 -6.62 6.86 -11.66
C VAL A 46 -6.31 6.46 -10.22
N ALA A 47 -6.69 5.24 -9.86
CA ALA A 47 -6.38 4.71 -8.54
C ALA A 47 -4.87 4.64 -8.38
N PRO A 48 -4.31 5.20 -7.29
CA PRO A 48 -2.86 5.28 -7.12
C PRO A 48 -2.31 4.04 -6.42
N ALA A 49 -0.98 3.94 -6.42
CA ALA A 49 -0.26 3.00 -5.57
C ALA A 49 0.72 3.80 -4.73
N LEU A 50 0.18 4.58 -3.79
CA LEU A 50 0.98 5.48 -2.97
C LEU A 50 1.80 4.67 -1.96
N ARG A 51 3.08 5.05 -1.82
CA ARG A 51 3.99 4.45 -0.85
C ARG A 51 4.41 5.48 0.19
N ASN A 52 5.01 5.00 1.25
CA ASN A 52 5.56 5.89 2.27
C ASN A 52 6.55 6.86 1.63
N GLY A 53 6.41 8.13 1.91
CA GLY A 53 7.29 9.17 1.37
C GLY A 53 6.84 9.76 0.05
N HIS A 54 5.85 9.18 -0.62
CA HIS A 54 5.24 9.78 -1.80
C HIS A 54 4.54 11.08 -1.42
N GLY A 55 4.13 11.85 -2.41
CA GLY A 55 3.43 13.11 -2.18
C GLY A 55 2.16 13.21 -2.98
N LEU A 56 1.21 13.96 -2.43
CA LEU A 56 0.01 14.42 -3.13
C LEU A 56 0.21 15.88 -3.48
N VAL A 57 -0.04 16.25 -4.72
CA VAL A 57 0.14 17.63 -5.19
C VAL A 57 -1.24 18.28 -5.28
N LEU A 58 -1.41 19.35 -4.51
CA LEU A 58 -2.65 20.11 -4.49
C LEU A 58 -2.74 21.00 -5.73
N GLU A 59 -3.93 21.50 -6.00
CA GLU A 59 -4.19 22.31 -7.18
C GLU A 59 -3.36 23.61 -7.21
N ASP A 60 -2.89 24.09 -6.04
CA ASP A 60 -2.03 25.27 -5.96
C ASP A 60 -0.54 24.94 -5.96
N GLY A 61 -0.19 23.67 -6.16
CA GLY A 61 1.20 23.22 -6.20
C GLY A 61 1.77 22.78 -4.85
N THR A 62 1.03 22.96 -3.76
CA THR A 62 1.47 22.49 -2.44
C THR A 62 1.57 20.98 -2.44
N VAL A 63 2.60 20.44 -1.78
CA VAL A 63 2.81 18.99 -1.69
C VAL A 63 2.54 18.53 -0.27
N ILE A 64 1.75 17.48 -0.14
CA ILE A 64 1.46 16.81 1.15
C ILE A 64 2.11 15.44 1.10
N ARG A 65 2.94 15.12 2.12
CA ARG A 65 3.66 13.85 2.16
C ARG A 65 2.78 12.73 2.69
N ILE A 66 2.87 11.56 2.09
CA ILE A 66 2.19 10.35 2.56
C ILE A 66 3.04 9.68 3.64
N GLU A 67 2.43 9.41 4.79
CA GLU A 67 3.00 8.56 5.84
C GLU A 67 2.21 7.26 5.82
N ALA A 68 2.88 6.14 5.56
CA ALA A 68 2.21 4.84 5.58
C ALA A 68 2.04 4.39 7.04
N LEU A 69 0.80 4.10 7.41
CA LEU A 69 0.50 3.58 8.75
C LEU A 69 0.91 2.11 8.86
N VAL A 70 1.35 1.70 10.05
CA VAL A 70 1.50 0.28 10.35
C VAL A 70 0.11 -0.33 10.47
N GLU A 71 0.01 -1.62 10.10
CA GLU A 71 -1.24 -2.37 10.18
C GLU A 71 -0.93 -3.83 10.49
N PRO A 72 -1.91 -4.61 10.96
CA PRO A 72 -1.67 -6.02 11.22
C PRO A 72 -1.31 -6.77 9.94
N VAL A 73 -0.18 -7.48 9.95
CA VAL A 73 0.31 -8.23 8.80
C VAL A 73 0.76 -9.62 9.25
N LEU A 74 0.95 -10.50 8.27
CA LEU A 74 1.56 -11.81 8.47
C LEU A 74 2.81 -11.89 7.62
N ASP A 75 3.95 -12.18 8.26
CA ASP A 75 5.19 -12.48 7.57
C ASP A 75 5.28 -13.99 7.41
N ILE A 76 5.59 -14.44 6.19
CA ILE A 76 5.45 -15.82 5.79
C ILE A 76 6.79 -16.33 5.29
N THR A 77 7.25 -17.44 5.87
CA THR A 77 8.43 -18.17 5.39
C THR A 77 8.04 -19.62 5.11
N ALA A 78 8.78 -20.26 4.21
CA ALA A 78 8.52 -21.66 3.87
C ALA A 78 9.73 -22.21 3.13
N PRO A 79 9.94 -23.56 3.17
CA PRO A 79 10.97 -24.16 2.35
C PRO A 79 10.77 -23.92 0.86
N ASP A 80 9.51 -23.91 0.41
CA ASP A 80 9.18 -23.62 -0.99
C ASP A 80 8.33 -22.34 -1.05
N LEU A 81 9.02 -21.21 -0.91
CA LEU A 81 8.35 -19.92 -0.86
C LEU A 81 7.73 -19.55 -2.21
N VAL A 82 8.30 -20.05 -3.31
CA VAL A 82 7.77 -19.79 -4.66
C VAL A 82 6.38 -20.39 -4.80
N ARG A 83 6.16 -21.60 -4.27
CA ARG A 83 4.85 -22.24 -4.30
C ARG A 83 3.84 -21.44 -3.48
N ILE A 84 4.25 -20.95 -2.32
CA ILE A 84 3.39 -20.11 -1.49
C ILE A 84 3.00 -18.83 -2.26
N ALA A 85 3.97 -18.20 -2.91
CA ALA A 85 3.71 -16.98 -3.69
C ALA A 85 2.70 -17.27 -4.81
N TRP A 86 2.80 -18.43 -5.46
CA TRP A 86 1.86 -18.82 -6.51
C TRP A 86 0.43 -18.92 -5.97
N HIS A 87 0.26 -19.55 -4.80
CA HIS A 87 -1.06 -19.67 -4.20
C HIS A 87 -1.65 -18.31 -3.84
N LEU A 88 -0.84 -17.40 -3.29
CA LEU A 88 -1.30 -16.06 -2.96
C LEU A 88 -1.69 -15.27 -4.21
N GLY A 89 -0.86 -15.34 -5.25
CA GLY A 89 -1.13 -14.66 -6.50
C GLY A 89 -2.37 -15.20 -7.20
N ASN A 90 -2.58 -16.51 -7.12
CA ASN A 90 -3.74 -17.17 -7.72
C ASN A 90 -5.05 -16.72 -7.05
N ARG A 91 -4.98 -16.24 -5.82
CA ARG A 91 -6.14 -15.71 -5.10
C ARG A 91 -6.25 -14.19 -5.20
N HIS A 92 -5.36 -13.57 -5.98
CA HIS A 92 -5.30 -12.12 -6.15
C HIS A 92 -5.12 -11.35 -4.84
N LEU A 93 -4.43 -11.97 -3.87
CA LEU A 93 -4.17 -11.33 -2.60
C LEU A 93 -3.00 -10.35 -2.74
N PRO A 94 -3.14 -9.12 -2.24
CA PRO A 94 -2.00 -8.21 -2.19
C PRO A 94 -0.87 -8.84 -1.39
N THR A 95 0.33 -8.86 -1.96
CA THR A 95 1.49 -9.53 -1.37
C THR A 95 2.72 -8.67 -1.53
N GLU A 96 3.43 -8.46 -0.43
CA GLU A 96 4.72 -7.77 -0.46
C GLU A 96 5.82 -8.82 -0.47
N ILE A 97 6.75 -8.70 -1.43
CA ILE A 97 7.90 -9.59 -1.54
C ILE A 97 9.06 -8.99 -0.75
N ARG A 98 9.56 -9.75 0.22
CA ARG A 98 10.65 -9.33 1.11
C ARG A 98 11.81 -10.32 0.98
N PRO A 99 13.02 -9.96 1.38
CA PRO A 99 14.14 -10.91 1.36
C PRO A 99 13.81 -12.16 2.19
N GLY A 100 13.69 -13.30 1.52
CA GLY A 100 13.42 -14.58 2.17
C GLY A 100 12.03 -14.75 2.77
N ALA A 101 11.07 -13.85 2.48
CA ALA A 101 9.75 -13.89 3.08
C ALA A 101 8.71 -13.22 2.19
N LEU A 102 7.45 -13.48 2.49
CA LEU A 102 6.33 -12.76 1.90
C LEU A 102 5.54 -12.11 3.03
N ARG A 103 4.87 -11.02 2.74
CA ARG A 103 4.01 -10.34 3.71
C ARG A 103 2.64 -10.11 3.10
N ILE A 104 1.60 -10.41 3.88
CA ILE A 104 0.21 -10.12 3.50
C ILE A 104 -0.47 -9.42 4.68
N ARG A 105 -1.62 -8.82 4.45
CA ARG A 105 -2.42 -8.32 5.57
C ARG A 105 -2.94 -9.50 6.39
N ALA A 106 -3.11 -9.29 7.69
CA ALA A 106 -3.54 -10.35 8.61
C ALA A 106 -4.93 -10.85 8.21
N ASP A 107 -5.06 -12.18 8.07
CA ASP A 107 -6.29 -12.86 7.69
C ASP A 107 -6.18 -14.29 8.21
N HIS A 108 -7.06 -14.66 9.16
CA HIS A 108 -6.95 -15.95 9.82
C HIS A 108 -7.32 -17.13 8.90
N VAL A 109 -8.17 -16.90 7.89
CA VAL A 109 -8.52 -17.94 6.93
C VAL A 109 -7.32 -18.26 6.05
N ILE A 110 -6.67 -17.20 5.54
CA ILE A 110 -5.48 -17.37 4.70
C ILE A 110 -4.33 -17.96 5.53
N ALA A 111 -4.19 -17.53 6.80
CA ALA A 111 -3.18 -18.10 7.70
C ALA A 111 -3.36 -19.62 7.82
N GLY A 112 -4.59 -20.09 7.98
CA GLY A 112 -4.87 -21.53 8.05
C GLY A 112 -4.51 -22.27 6.78
N MET A 113 -4.82 -21.67 5.61
CA MET A 113 -4.46 -22.25 4.33
C MET A 113 -2.94 -22.37 4.19
N LEU A 114 -2.22 -21.32 4.54
CA LEU A 114 -0.76 -21.29 4.42
C LEU A 114 -0.10 -22.29 5.36
N ALA A 115 -0.60 -22.42 6.59
CA ALA A 115 -0.11 -23.41 7.54
C ALA A 115 -0.29 -24.82 6.98
N GLY A 116 -1.42 -25.09 6.32
CA GLY A 116 -1.67 -26.37 5.67
C GLY A 116 -0.72 -26.65 4.52
N LEU A 117 -0.12 -25.61 3.92
CA LEU A 117 0.87 -25.75 2.86
C LEU A 117 2.30 -25.82 3.40
N GLY A 118 2.49 -25.87 4.71
CA GLY A 118 3.80 -26.00 5.32
C GLY A 118 4.52 -24.68 5.58
N ALA A 119 3.82 -23.56 5.48
CA ALA A 119 4.43 -22.27 5.75
C ALA A 119 4.46 -21.98 7.25
N GLU A 120 5.46 -21.21 7.67
CA GLU A 120 5.52 -20.62 8.99
C GLU A 120 5.00 -19.19 8.90
N ILE A 121 4.18 -18.78 9.87
CA ILE A 121 3.50 -17.52 9.85
C ILE A 121 3.82 -16.75 11.12
N HIS A 122 4.26 -15.51 10.96
CA HIS A 122 4.60 -14.64 12.07
C HIS A 122 3.75 -13.39 11.99
N ALA A 123 2.85 -13.23 12.96
CA ALA A 123 1.96 -12.07 13.02
C ALA A 123 2.70 -10.89 13.65
N CYS A 124 2.60 -9.73 13.03
CA CYS A 124 3.19 -8.50 13.57
C CYS A 124 2.44 -7.29 13.02
N GLU A 125 2.91 -6.11 13.40
CA GLU A 125 2.38 -4.86 12.83
C GLU A 125 3.50 -4.16 12.09
N ALA A 126 3.22 -3.77 10.85
CA ALA A 126 4.21 -3.15 10.00
C ALA A 126 3.53 -2.38 8.88
N VAL A 127 4.28 -1.50 8.23
CA VAL A 127 3.83 -0.88 6.99
C VAL A 127 3.70 -1.97 5.94
N PHE A 128 2.61 -1.93 5.19
CA PHE A 128 2.34 -2.92 4.14
C PHE A 128 2.40 -2.24 2.78
N GLU A 129 3.37 -2.64 1.97
CA GLU A 129 3.57 -2.10 0.62
C GLU A 129 3.66 -3.25 -0.38
N PRO A 130 2.51 -3.80 -0.80
CA PRO A 130 2.51 -4.97 -1.69
C PRO A 130 3.00 -4.62 -3.08
N GLU A 131 3.35 -5.67 -3.82
CA GLU A 131 3.76 -5.53 -5.22
C GLU A 131 2.62 -4.96 -6.05
N GLY A 132 2.98 -4.13 -7.04
CA GLY A 132 2.03 -3.75 -8.07
C GLY A 132 1.85 -4.89 -9.05
N GLY A 133 0.68 -4.97 -9.66
CA GLY A 133 0.45 -5.96 -10.70
C GLY A 133 1.17 -5.58 -12.00
N ALA A 134 1.29 -6.53 -12.90
CA ALA A 134 1.94 -6.31 -14.20
C ALA A 134 1.22 -5.24 -15.02
N TYR A 135 -0.04 -4.99 -14.75
CA TYR A 135 -0.86 -3.98 -15.41
C TYR A 135 -1.12 -2.77 -14.50
N GLY A 136 -0.37 -2.72 -13.45
CA GLY A 136 -0.45 -1.62 -12.53
C GLY A 136 0.17 -0.38 -13.10
N HIS A 137 0.23 0.41 -12.93
CA HIS A 137 0.70 1.52 -13.18
C HIS A 137 1.53 2.18 -13.79
N ASN A 138 1.68 1.99 -13.83
CA ASN A 138 2.25 2.47 -14.31
C ASN A 138 2.29 2.89 -15.23
N HIS A 139 2.06 2.64 -15.12
CA HIS A 139 1.92 2.83 -15.95
C HIS A 139 1.35 3.05 -16.56
N HIS A 140 1.24 2.89 -16.75
CA HIS A 140 0.60 2.89 -17.32
C HIS A 140 -0.02 2.50 -17.88
N SER A 141 -0.13 2.09 -18.07
CA SER A 141 -0.73 1.68 -18.59
C SER A 141 -1.39 1.17 -18.87
N HIS A 142 -1.57 0.72 -19.03
CA HIS A 142 -2.17 0.25 -19.36
C HIS A 142 -2.95 0.02 -19.41
N ASP A 143 -2.93 -0.24 -19.70
CA ASP A 143 -3.61 -0.51 -19.65
C ASP A 143 -3.92 -0.51 -19.69
#